data_c248ef778e179b95596c9493cb8b69cb
#
_entry.id   c248ef778e179b95596c9493cb8b69cb
#
_cell.length_a   1.000
_cell.length_b   1.000
_cell.length_c   1.000
_cell.angle_alpha   90.00
_cell.angle_beta   90.00
_cell.angle_gamma   90.00
#
_symmetry.space_group_name_H-M   'P 1'
#
loop_
_entity.id
_entity.type
_entity.pdbx_description
1 polymer ?
#
loop_
_entity_poly.entity_id
_entity_poly.type
_entity_poly.pdbx_seq_one_letter_code
_entity_poly.pdbx_strand_id
1 'polypeptide(L)'
;MSEKTPAEALRGRPHDVAPSNAFAEFMATGWAPTPLTGIIPAPAVTWCVARREALSQAFPGVRLVIPAGNFKVRSNDCDYRFRPHSAFAYYVGVQGVEATADAVLIMEPSGVGHKPILFINPRSTRDTEAFYRDAKYGELWVGRRFTVDEAQTRYEIETRRVDSLTEFLSEKKETLLIRGEDKVLDPLIEKDERESELATFVSAHRLIKDEYEIAEMQKACDATARGFTDVVRALPAAIRTYRGERVVEAAFFGRARIEGNDLGYDTIAASGSHACILHWIRNDGDLRMGELLLVDAGIEMESYYTADVTRTIPINGKFSPAQRSLYMLVLEAQKAGFEAVKPGVDWADVNRASQRVLAQGLADMGVLTISAEESMKAEFGLHRRWTLHGVSHMLGMDVHDCAQARKDQYVEGKLEVGMVLTVEPGLYIQADDELFAPEFRGIGIRIEDDVVVTETGCQILSNAVPRHPDDIEKWMASLIG
;
A
#
# COMPACT_ATOMS: atom_id res chain seq x y z
N MET A 1 14.80 4.73 -38.68
CA MET A 1 15.72 5.12 -37.58
C MET A 1 16.23 3.82 -37.01
N SER A 2 17.53 3.53 -37.07
CA SER A 2 18.07 2.28 -36.51
C SER A 2 17.89 2.30 -35.01
N GLU A 3 17.24 1.28 -34.49
CA GLU A 3 17.14 1.06 -33.02
C GLU A 3 18.56 0.95 -32.48
N LYS A 4 18.87 1.80 -31.53
CA LYS A 4 20.13 1.72 -30.78
C LYS A 4 20.13 0.44 -29.97
N THR A 5 21.17 -0.35 -30.06
CA THR A 5 21.37 -1.51 -29.22
C THR A 5 21.41 -1.07 -27.72
N PRO A 6 21.09 -1.95 -26.73
CA PRO A 6 21.22 -1.63 -25.32
C PRO A 6 22.61 -1.05 -24.97
N ALA A 7 23.68 -1.49 -25.61
CA ALA A 7 25.02 -0.93 -25.48
C ALA A 7 25.15 0.50 -26.03
N GLU A 8 24.38 0.88 -27.05
CA GLU A 8 24.34 2.25 -27.57
C GLU A 8 23.48 3.18 -26.75
N ALA A 9 22.44 2.66 -26.08
CA ALA A 9 21.65 3.42 -25.09
C ALA A 9 22.46 3.78 -23.83
N LEU A 10 23.43 2.95 -23.45
CA LEU A 10 24.38 3.22 -22.35
C LEU A 10 25.42 4.31 -22.72
N ARG A 11 25.65 4.58 -23.99
CA ARG A 11 26.61 5.60 -24.50
C ARG A 11 26.13 7.06 -24.42
N GLY A 12 24.97 7.31 -23.84
CA GLY A 12 24.28 8.61 -23.91
C GLY A 12 24.37 9.53 -22.71
N ARG A 13 25.08 9.17 -21.63
CA ARG A 13 25.20 10.04 -20.46
C ARG A 13 26.36 11.01 -20.62
N PRO A 14 26.21 12.34 -20.51
CA PRO A 14 27.26 13.33 -20.74
C PRO A 14 28.52 13.16 -19.87
N HIS A 15 28.39 12.42 -18.74
CA HIS A 15 29.46 12.15 -17.78
C HIS A 15 30.01 10.71 -17.85
N ASP A 16 29.51 9.88 -18.77
CA ASP A 16 29.96 8.49 -18.93
C ASP A 16 31.18 8.43 -19.85
N VAL A 17 32.34 8.12 -19.29
CA VAL A 17 33.58 7.91 -20.04
C VAL A 17 33.65 6.43 -20.42
N ALA A 18 33.70 6.14 -21.71
CA ALA A 18 33.90 4.77 -22.17
C ALA A 18 35.22 4.20 -21.64
N PRO A 19 35.22 3.02 -21.00
CA PRO A 19 36.42 2.40 -20.47
C PRO A 19 37.33 1.98 -21.61
N SER A 20 38.64 1.96 -21.35
CA SER A 20 39.62 1.39 -22.30
C SER A 20 39.44 -0.15 -22.36
N ASN A 21 39.87 -0.76 -23.48
CA ASN A 21 39.87 -2.22 -23.60
C ASN A 21 40.68 -2.90 -22.50
N ALA A 22 41.83 -2.31 -22.12
CA ALA A 22 42.64 -2.84 -21.02
C ALA A 22 41.91 -2.83 -19.68
N PHE A 23 41.09 -1.80 -19.41
CA PHE A 23 40.25 -1.75 -18.22
C PHE A 23 39.17 -2.82 -18.28
N ALA A 24 38.48 -2.99 -19.41
CA ALA A 24 37.45 -4.01 -19.59
C ALA A 24 38.02 -5.44 -19.38
N GLU A 25 39.18 -5.73 -19.98
CA GLU A 25 39.89 -7.00 -19.80
C GLU A 25 40.27 -7.22 -18.33
N PHE A 26 40.76 -6.19 -17.63
CA PHE A 26 41.11 -6.27 -16.23
C PHE A 26 39.88 -6.51 -15.33
N MET A 27 38.77 -5.83 -15.64
CA MET A 27 37.51 -6.00 -14.90
C MET A 27 36.91 -7.41 -15.04
N ALA A 28 37.19 -8.11 -16.12
CA ALA A 28 36.71 -9.48 -16.34
C ALA A 28 37.47 -10.56 -15.53
N THR A 29 38.56 -10.18 -14.85
CA THR A 29 39.48 -11.14 -14.20
C THR A 29 39.51 -11.03 -12.68
N GLY A 30 39.92 -12.12 -12.02
CA GLY A 30 40.23 -12.10 -10.59
C GLY A 30 39.03 -12.18 -9.64
N TRP A 31 37.84 -12.48 -10.14
CA TRP A 31 36.64 -12.62 -9.33
C TRP A 31 36.43 -14.07 -8.85
N ALA A 32 36.21 -14.25 -7.54
CA ALA A 32 35.79 -15.53 -7.01
C ALA A 32 34.34 -15.84 -7.38
N PRO A 33 33.99 -17.13 -7.55
CA PRO A 33 32.58 -17.52 -7.66
C PRO A 33 31.80 -17.14 -6.40
N THR A 34 30.61 -16.57 -6.58
CA THR A 34 29.72 -16.17 -5.48
C THR A 34 28.31 -16.70 -5.67
N PRO A 35 28.11 -18.05 -5.74
CA PRO A 35 26.77 -18.61 -5.76
C PRO A 35 26.06 -18.32 -4.44
N LEU A 36 24.75 -18.10 -4.48
CA LEU A 36 23.93 -18.15 -3.28
C LEU A 36 23.72 -19.60 -2.87
N THR A 37 23.96 -19.88 -1.61
CA THR A 37 23.70 -21.22 -1.01
C THR A 37 22.51 -21.13 -0.06
N GLY A 38 21.73 -22.19 0.04
CA GLY A 38 20.61 -22.26 0.99
C GLY A 38 19.41 -21.40 0.56
N ILE A 39 19.22 -21.19 -0.74
CA ILE A 39 17.98 -20.54 -1.24
C ILE A 39 16.80 -21.44 -0.89
N ILE A 40 15.85 -20.86 -0.16
CA ILE A 40 14.57 -21.50 0.17
C ILE A 40 13.44 -20.86 -0.63
N PRO A 41 12.34 -21.55 -0.90
CA PRO A 41 11.15 -20.96 -1.50
C PRO A 41 10.70 -19.71 -0.77
N ALA A 42 10.13 -18.74 -1.51
CA ALA A 42 9.59 -17.54 -0.91
C ALA A 42 8.38 -17.89 -0.01
N PRO A 43 8.14 -17.15 1.09
CA PRO A 43 7.09 -17.48 2.05
C PRO A 43 5.70 -17.65 1.43
N ALA A 44 5.38 -16.90 0.39
CA ALA A 44 4.08 -16.92 -0.29
C ALA A 44 3.91 -18.03 -1.34
N VAL A 45 4.95 -18.79 -1.70
CA VAL A 45 4.95 -19.67 -2.88
C VAL A 45 3.80 -20.66 -2.88
N THR A 46 3.51 -21.31 -1.75
CA THR A 46 2.42 -22.28 -1.64
C THR A 46 1.06 -21.66 -2.00
N TRP A 47 0.78 -20.45 -1.50
CA TRP A 47 -0.46 -19.73 -1.81
C TRP A 47 -0.48 -19.21 -3.26
N CYS A 48 0.66 -18.77 -3.77
CA CYS A 48 0.78 -18.32 -5.16
C CYS A 48 0.47 -19.43 -6.17
N VAL A 49 0.73 -20.69 -5.86
CA VAL A 49 0.33 -21.84 -6.71
C VAL A 49 -1.18 -21.87 -6.86
N ALA A 50 -1.93 -21.85 -5.76
CA ALA A 50 -3.40 -21.86 -5.78
C ALA A 50 -3.98 -20.63 -6.49
N ARG A 51 -3.38 -19.44 -6.26
CA ARG A 51 -3.77 -18.19 -6.92
C ARG A 51 -3.60 -18.25 -8.43
N ARG A 52 -2.46 -18.79 -8.92
CA ARG A 52 -2.22 -18.99 -10.36
C ARG A 52 -3.16 -20.05 -10.94
N GLU A 53 -3.53 -21.07 -10.19
CA GLU A 53 -4.50 -22.07 -10.63
C GLU A 53 -5.89 -21.47 -10.82
N ALA A 54 -6.38 -20.66 -9.88
CA ALA A 54 -7.63 -19.93 -10.01
C ALA A 54 -7.63 -18.99 -11.24
N LEU A 55 -6.53 -18.25 -11.45
CA LEU A 55 -6.35 -17.42 -12.64
C LEU A 55 -6.39 -18.25 -13.93
N SER A 56 -5.73 -19.39 -13.93
CA SER A 56 -5.71 -20.34 -15.07
C SER A 56 -7.09 -20.86 -15.42
N GLN A 57 -7.91 -21.15 -14.43
CA GLN A 57 -9.29 -21.62 -14.61
C GLN A 57 -10.21 -20.54 -15.17
N ALA A 58 -9.97 -19.28 -14.80
CA ALA A 58 -10.77 -18.14 -15.27
C ALA A 58 -10.52 -17.77 -16.73
N PHE A 59 -9.32 -18.03 -17.26
CA PHE A 59 -8.93 -17.65 -18.64
C PHE A 59 -8.36 -18.84 -19.44
N PRO A 60 -9.12 -19.90 -19.67
CA PRO A 60 -8.62 -21.11 -20.30
C PRO A 60 -8.16 -20.84 -21.75
N GLY A 61 -6.95 -21.32 -22.08
CA GLY A 61 -6.41 -21.26 -23.44
C GLY A 61 -5.86 -19.91 -23.89
N VAL A 62 -5.91 -18.87 -23.05
CA VAL A 62 -5.43 -17.51 -23.36
C VAL A 62 -4.11 -17.27 -22.65
N ARG A 63 -3.09 -16.76 -23.35
CA ARG A 63 -1.85 -16.31 -22.72
C ARG A 63 -2.11 -15.07 -21.87
N LEU A 64 -1.70 -15.10 -20.59
CA LEU A 64 -1.85 -13.96 -19.70
C LEU A 64 -0.46 -13.38 -19.39
N VAL A 65 -0.32 -12.05 -19.52
CA VAL A 65 0.92 -11.33 -19.29
C VAL A 65 0.75 -10.35 -18.15
N ILE A 66 1.49 -10.56 -17.07
CA ILE A 66 1.41 -9.78 -15.83
C ILE A 66 2.79 -9.18 -15.54
N PRO A 67 3.04 -7.91 -15.94
CA PRO A 67 4.31 -7.26 -15.71
C PRO A 67 4.47 -6.81 -14.27
N ALA A 68 5.71 -6.79 -13.78
CA ALA A 68 6.08 -6.11 -12.53
C ALA A 68 6.05 -4.59 -12.67
N GLY A 69 6.24 -4.10 -13.89
CA GLY A 69 6.33 -2.69 -14.23
C GLY A 69 7.77 -2.21 -14.38
N ASN A 70 7.90 -0.98 -14.86
CA ASN A 70 9.19 -0.34 -15.09
C ASN A 70 9.55 0.62 -13.95
N PHE A 71 10.85 1.00 -13.85
CA PHE A 71 11.25 2.11 -12.97
C PHE A 71 10.50 3.40 -13.32
N LYS A 72 10.07 4.13 -12.29
CA LYS A 72 9.47 5.47 -12.40
C LYS A 72 10.55 6.51 -12.13
N VAL A 73 10.83 7.35 -13.12
CA VAL A 73 11.84 8.42 -13.00
C VAL A 73 11.38 9.46 -11.97
N ARG A 74 12.23 9.72 -10.97
CA ARG A 74 12.07 10.82 -10.02
C ARG A 74 12.60 12.14 -10.58
N SER A 75 13.86 12.10 -11.09
CA SER A 75 14.49 13.27 -11.70
C SER A 75 15.69 12.81 -12.55
N ASN A 76 15.76 13.24 -13.83
CA ASN A 76 16.84 12.91 -14.76
C ASN A 76 17.12 11.40 -14.84
N ASP A 77 18.20 10.96 -14.21
CA ASP A 77 18.70 9.59 -14.15
C ASP A 77 18.51 8.93 -12.76
N CYS A 78 17.80 9.60 -11.85
CA CYS A 78 17.43 9.07 -10.55
C CYS A 78 16.00 8.55 -10.60
N ASP A 79 15.82 7.27 -10.30
CA ASP A 79 14.51 6.65 -10.22
C ASP A 79 13.97 6.67 -8.78
N TYR A 80 12.65 6.59 -8.63
CA TYR A 80 12.03 6.22 -7.36
C TYR A 80 12.40 4.78 -7.00
N ARG A 81 12.31 4.44 -5.72
CA ARG A 81 12.42 3.04 -5.28
C ARG A 81 11.40 2.21 -6.04
N PHE A 82 11.85 1.06 -6.57
CA PHE A 82 10.96 0.19 -7.30
C PHE A 82 10.00 -0.54 -6.37
N ARG A 83 8.73 -0.52 -6.71
CA ARG A 83 7.67 -1.35 -6.16
C ARG A 83 6.97 -2.04 -7.32
N PRO A 84 6.87 -3.37 -7.33
CA PRO A 84 6.19 -4.08 -8.41
C PRO A 84 4.68 -3.82 -8.38
N HIS A 85 4.03 -3.96 -9.51
CA HIS A 85 2.58 -3.99 -9.59
C HIS A 85 2.02 -5.10 -8.70
N SER A 86 0.98 -4.79 -7.92
CA SER A 86 0.45 -5.69 -6.88
C SER A 86 -0.02 -7.05 -7.44
N ALA A 87 -0.57 -7.09 -8.66
CA ALA A 87 -0.91 -8.35 -9.31
C ALA A 87 0.32 -9.23 -9.54
N PHE A 88 1.44 -8.67 -10.00
CA PHE A 88 2.68 -9.42 -10.17
C PHE A 88 3.16 -10.00 -8.85
N ALA A 89 3.23 -9.16 -7.81
CA ALA A 89 3.64 -9.59 -6.47
C ALA A 89 2.72 -10.69 -5.91
N TYR A 90 1.41 -10.57 -6.11
CA TYR A 90 0.38 -11.50 -5.66
C TYR A 90 0.51 -12.90 -6.28
N TYR A 91 0.83 -12.97 -7.59
CA TYR A 91 0.93 -14.25 -8.31
C TYR A 91 2.34 -14.87 -8.29
N VAL A 92 3.39 -14.08 -8.05
CA VAL A 92 4.78 -14.57 -8.00
C VAL A 92 5.26 -14.82 -6.57
N GLY A 93 4.87 -13.98 -5.62
CA GLY A 93 5.31 -14.05 -4.23
C GLY A 93 6.66 -13.37 -3.97
N VAL A 94 7.02 -12.37 -4.79
CA VAL A 94 8.23 -11.57 -4.58
C VAL A 94 8.20 -10.81 -3.26
N GLN A 95 9.39 -10.54 -2.71
CA GLN A 95 9.55 -9.88 -1.42
C GLN A 95 10.49 -8.67 -1.56
N GLY A 96 10.07 -7.50 -1.13
CA GLY A 96 10.87 -6.30 -0.98
C GLY A 96 11.88 -6.07 -2.13
N VAL A 97 13.16 -6.03 -1.79
CA VAL A 97 14.24 -5.76 -2.75
C VAL A 97 14.54 -6.90 -3.75
N GLU A 98 13.91 -8.07 -3.58
CA GLU A 98 14.05 -9.19 -4.54
C GLU A 98 13.27 -8.91 -5.83
N ALA A 99 12.23 -8.06 -5.78
CA ALA A 99 11.50 -7.66 -6.96
C ALA A 99 12.37 -6.81 -7.88
N THR A 100 12.41 -7.20 -9.16
CA THR A 100 13.15 -6.46 -10.19
C THR A 100 12.19 -5.80 -11.16
N ALA A 101 12.49 -4.55 -11.52
CA ALA A 101 11.78 -3.90 -12.61
C ALA A 101 11.95 -4.69 -13.92
N ASP A 102 11.01 -4.50 -14.82
CA ASP A 102 10.94 -5.17 -16.13
C ASP A 102 10.73 -6.71 -16.03
N ALA A 103 10.49 -7.27 -14.84
CA ALA A 103 10.11 -8.67 -14.70
C ALA A 103 8.68 -8.90 -15.18
N VAL A 104 8.42 -10.09 -15.75
CA VAL A 104 7.11 -10.42 -16.32
C VAL A 104 6.74 -11.85 -15.97
N LEU A 105 5.56 -12.05 -15.40
CA LEU A 105 4.93 -13.36 -15.29
C LEU A 105 4.08 -13.63 -16.53
N ILE A 106 4.32 -14.75 -17.19
CA ILE A 106 3.46 -15.24 -18.26
C ILE A 106 2.78 -16.53 -17.79
N MET A 107 1.46 -16.56 -17.88
CA MET A 107 0.67 -17.79 -17.79
C MET A 107 0.46 -18.29 -19.21
N GLU A 108 1.30 -19.27 -19.62
CA GLU A 108 1.31 -19.80 -20.97
C GLU A 108 0.33 -20.98 -21.09
N PRO A 109 -0.63 -20.96 -22.03
CA PRO A 109 -1.56 -22.07 -22.22
C PRO A 109 -0.84 -23.40 -22.45
N SER A 110 -1.20 -24.43 -21.67
CA SER A 110 -0.60 -25.76 -21.75
C SER A 110 -1.60 -26.84 -21.38
N GLY A 111 -2.04 -27.64 -22.34
CA GLY A 111 -3.07 -28.64 -22.11
C GLY A 111 -4.41 -28.02 -21.69
N VAL A 112 -4.90 -28.40 -20.51
CA VAL A 112 -6.16 -27.87 -19.95
C VAL A 112 -5.98 -26.66 -19.03
N GLY A 113 -4.74 -26.21 -18.83
CA GLY A 113 -4.42 -25.10 -17.93
C GLY A 113 -3.28 -24.22 -18.45
N HIS A 114 -2.49 -23.68 -17.54
CA HIS A 114 -1.35 -22.83 -17.87
C HIS A 114 -0.06 -23.33 -17.20
N LYS A 115 1.05 -23.10 -17.89
CA LYS A 115 2.39 -23.20 -17.33
C LYS A 115 2.87 -21.80 -16.99
N PRO A 116 3.14 -21.46 -15.71
CA PRO A 116 3.72 -20.18 -15.36
C PRO A 116 5.19 -20.13 -15.79
N ILE A 117 5.59 -19.00 -16.39
CA ILE A 117 6.97 -18.70 -16.80
C ILE A 117 7.29 -17.29 -16.32
N LEU A 118 8.37 -17.17 -15.55
CA LEU A 118 8.84 -15.88 -15.01
C LEU A 118 10.01 -15.37 -15.84
N PHE A 119 9.87 -14.22 -16.45
CA PHE A 119 10.95 -13.52 -17.13
C PHE A 119 11.54 -12.46 -16.21
N ILE A 120 12.86 -12.48 -16.03
CA ILE A 120 13.58 -11.54 -15.16
C ILE A 120 14.80 -10.96 -15.87
N ASN A 121 15.27 -9.83 -15.36
CA ASN A 121 16.60 -9.33 -15.64
C ASN A 121 17.58 -9.94 -14.62
N PRO A 122 18.28 -11.05 -14.95
CA PRO A 122 19.05 -11.79 -13.95
C PRO A 122 20.36 -11.08 -13.61
N ARG A 123 21.10 -11.63 -12.68
CA ARG A 123 22.45 -11.21 -12.34
C ARG A 123 23.32 -11.06 -13.57
N SER A 124 24.03 -9.93 -13.70
CA SER A 124 25.02 -9.70 -14.73
C SER A 124 26.23 -10.62 -14.51
N THR A 125 26.76 -11.23 -15.58
CA THR A 125 28.02 -11.95 -15.48
C THR A 125 29.18 -10.97 -15.37
N ARG A 126 30.23 -11.33 -14.60
CA ARG A 126 31.32 -10.41 -14.27
C ARG A 126 32.28 -10.11 -15.40
N ASP A 127 32.16 -10.85 -16.49
CA ASP A 127 32.89 -10.69 -17.76
C ASP A 127 32.20 -9.76 -18.76
N THR A 128 31.04 -9.18 -18.38
CA THR A 128 30.28 -8.25 -19.22
C THR A 128 30.40 -6.80 -18.74
N GLU A 129 30.34 -5.84 -19.67
CA GLU A 129 30.30 -4.41 -19.32
C GLU A 129 29.07 -4.08 -18.45
N ALA A 130 27.95 -4.79 -18.59
CA ALA A 130 26.76 -4.61 -17.78
C ALA A 130 27.05 -4.71 -16.26
N PHE A 131 28.02 -5.55 -15.86
CA PHE A 131 28.42 -5.72 -14.46
C PHE A 131 28.84 -4.40 -13.79
N TYR A 132 29.57 -3.54 -14.50
CA TYR A 132 30.17 -2.32 -13.94
C TYR A 132 29.71 -1.01 -14.60
N ARG A 133 28.94 -1.08 -15.71
CA ARG A 133 28.46 0.12 -16.42
C ARG A 133 26.96 0.32 -16.37
N ASP A 134 26.18 -0.72 -16.16
CA ASP A 134 24.73 -0.60 -16.08
C ASP A 134 24.31 -0.08 -14.72
N ALA A 135 23.98 1.22 -14.65
CA ALA A 135 23.56 1.86 -13.41
C ALA A 135 22.19 1.37 -12.87
N LYS A 136 21.38 0.70 -13.71
CA LYS A 136 20.07 0.15 -13.29
C LYS A 136 20.17 -1.28 -12.81
N TYR A 137 21.02 -2.08 -13.45
CA TYR A 137 21.07 -3.53 -13.25
C TYR A 137 22.48 -4.06 -12.99
N GLY A 138 23.52 -3.25 -13.09
CA GLY A 138 24.90 -3.64 -12.84
C GLY A 138 25.14 -3.99 -11.37
N GLU A 139 25.76 -5.13 -11.09
CA GLU A 139 26.00 -5.60 -9.72
C GLU A 139 26.82 -4.62 -8.90
N LEU A 140 27.78 -3.90 -9.51
CA LEU A 140 28.58 -2.89 -8.82
C LEU A 140 27.80 -1.60 -8.48
N TRP A 141 26.65 -1.39 -9.10
CA TRP A 141 25.81 -0.19 -8.88
C TRP A 141 24.68 -0.44 -7.91
N VAL A 142 23.97 -1.56 -8.07
CA VAL A 142 22.70 -1.81 -7.37
C VAL A 142 22.72 -3.11 -6.55
N GLY A 143 23.86 -3.78 -6.48
CA GLY A 143 23.99 -5.04 -5.76
C GLY A 143 23.63 -6.27 -6.59
N ARG A 144 23.76 -7.43 -5.93
CA ARG A 144 23.55 -8.73 -6.55
C ARG A 144 22.06 -9.05 -6.69
N ARG A 145 21.65 -9.48 -7.87
CA ARG A 145 20.34 -10.08 -8.13
C ARG A 145 20.44 -11.59 -8.23
N PHE A 146 19.29 -12.28 -8.25
CA PHE A 146 19.24 -13.71 -8.53
C PHE A 146 19.72 -14.03 -9.96
N THR A 147 20.37 -15.16 -10.13
CA THR A 147 20.48 -15.82 -11.45
C THR A 147 19.13 -16.43 -11.81
N VAL A 148 19.00 -16.91 -13.05
CA VAL A 148 17.80 -17.63 -13.52
C VAL A 148 17.49 -18.82 -12.61
N ASP A 149 18.49 -19.67 -12.33
CA ASP A 149 18.31 -20.89 -11.53
C ASP A 149 17.97 -20.57 -10.06
N GLU A 150 18.58 -19.52 -9.51
CA GLU A 150 18.31 -19.04 -8.15
C GLU A 150 16.87 -18.51 -8.03
N ALA A 151 16.40 -17.73 -8.99
CA ALA A 151 15.03 -17.25 -9.04
C ALA A 151 14.02 -18.39 -9.24
N GLN A 152 14.35 -19.36 -10.11
CA GLN A 152 13.52 -20.55 -10.30
C GLN A 152 13.35 -21.33 -8.99
N THR A 153 14.42 -21.47 -8.23
CA THR A 153 14.39 -22.13 -6.90
C THR A 153 13.59 -21.29 -5.90
N ARG A 154 13.75 -19.95 -5.92
CA ARG A 154 13.10 -19.03 -4.98
C ARG A 154 11.59 -18.96 -5.16
N TYR A 155 11.10 -18.96 -6.40
CA TYR A 155 9.69 -18.76 -6.72
C TYR A 155 8.96 -20.02 -7.19
N GLU A 156 9.69 -21.13 -7.38
CA GLU A 156 9.16 -22.39 -7.91
C GLU A 156 8.40 -22.21 -9.24
N ILE A 157 8.92 -21.30 -10.10
CA ILE A 157 8.40 -21.00 -11.42
C ILE A 157 9.54 -21.18 -12.43
N GLU A 158 9.27 -21.84 -13.57
CA GLU A 158 10.23 -21.82 -14.69
C GLU A 158 10.66 -20.38 -14.97
N THR A 159 11.96 -20.12 -14.87
CA THR A 159 12.48 -18.75 -15.00
C THR A 159 13.33 -18.62 -16.26
N ARG A 160 13.20 -17.52 -16.97
CA ARG A 160 13.93 -17.17 -18.17
C ARG A 160 14.47 -15.73 -18.09
N ARG A 161 15.39 -15.42 -18.98
CA ARG A 161 15.93 -14.07 -19.14
C ARG A 161 14.92 -13.17 -19.86
N VAL A 162 14.74 -11.94 -19.40
CA VAL A 162 13.82 -10.98 -20.02
C VAL A 162 14.20 -10.61 -21.45
N ASP A 163 15.49 -10.69 -21.80
CA ASP A 163 15.95 -10.43 -23.18
C ASP A 163 15.40 -11.45 -24.21
N SER A 164 14.95 -12.63 -23.80
CA SER A 164 14.27 -13.60 -24.63
C SER A 164 12.74 -13.41 -24.74
N LEU A 165 12.18 -12.43 -24.00
CA LEU A 165 10.73 -12.24 -23.91
C LEU A 165 10.10 -11.83 -25.24
N THR A 166 10.73 -10.91 -25.97
CA THR A 166 10.23 -10.42 -27.27
C THR A 166 10.13 -11.57 -28.29
N GLU A 167 11.15 -12.42 -28.33
CA GLU A 167 11.14 -13.62 -29.19
C GLU A 167 10.03 -14.58 -28.77
N PHE A 168 9.87 -14.82 -27.45
CA PHE A 168 8.81 -15.68 -26.92
C PHE A 168 7.41 -15.16 -27.28
N LEU A 169 7.19 -13.86 -27.21
CA LEU A 169 5.90 -13.21 -27.55
C LEU A 169 5.66 -13.13 -29.05
N SER A 170 6.67 -13.35 -29.91
CA SER A 170 6.51 -13.38 -31.38
C SER A 170 5.65 -14.53 -31.88
N GLU A 171 5.52 -15.62 -31.10
CA GLU A 171 4.55 -16.67 -31.35
C GLU A 171 3.13 -16.12 -31.13
N LYS A 172 2.40 -15.94 -32.22
CA LYS A 172 1.03 -15.42 -32.18
C LYS A 172 0.09 -16.35 -31.44
N LYS A 173 -0.39 -15.87 -30.29
CA LYS A 173 -1.43 -16.51 -29.49
C LYS A 173 -2.40 -15.43 -29.00
N GLU A 174 -3.61 -15.82 -28.69
CA GLU A 174 -4.54 -14.97 -27.98
C GLU A 174 -3.93 -14.58 -26.65
N THR A 175 -3.74 -13.29 -26.41
CA THR A 175 -2.94 -12.77 -25.29
C THR A 175 -3.64 -11.60 -24.63
N LEU A 176 -3.78 -11.66 -23.31
CA LEU A 176 -4.27 -10.55 -22.48
C LEU A 176 -3.14 -10.02 -21.62
N LEU A 177 -3.05 -8.70 -21.51
CA LEU A 177 -2.02 -7.97 -20.78
C LEU A 177 -2.64 -7.13 -19.65
N ILE A 178 -2.05 -7.16 -18.47
CA ILE A 178 -2.26 -6.07 -17.50
C ILE A 178 -1.53 -4.84 -18.04
N ARG A 179 -2.30 -4.01 -18.73
CA ARG A 179 -1.79 -2.90 -19.54
C ARG A 179 -1.54 -1.64 -18.71
N GLY A 180 -0.57 -0.82 -19.16
CA GLY A 180 -0.22 0.46 -18.55
C GLY A 180 0.96 0.39 -17.59
N GLU A 181 1.41 -0.82 -17.24
CA GLU A 181 2.48 -1.03 -16.28
C GLU A 181 3.87 -1.16 -16.93
N ASP A 182 3.92 -1.59 -18.19
CA ASP A 182 5.20 -1.77 -18.91
C ASP A 182 5.18 -1.12 -20.29
N LYS A 183 5.97 -0.05 -20.42
CA LYS A 183 6.06 0.77 -21.65
C LYS A 183 6.66 0.02 -22.84
N VAL A 184 7.38 -1.09 -22.60
CA VAL A 184 7.96 -1.93 -23.65
C VAL A 184 6.95 -2.96 -24.12
N LEU A 185 6.19 -3.54 -23.21
CA LEU A 185 5.19 -4.57 -23.53
C LEU A 185 3.91 -4.00 -24.13
N ASP A 186 3.48 -2.82 -23.69
CA ASP A 186 2.24 -2.20 -24.15
C ASP A 186 2.15 -2.08 -25.68
N PRO A 187 3.19 -1.65 -26.41
CA PRO A 187 3.16 -1.59 -27.88
C PRO A 187 3.42 -2.94 -28.57
N LEU A 188 3.96 -3.96 -27.88
CA LEU A 188 4.27 -5.27 -28.49
C LEU A 188 3.07 -6.19 -28.56
N ILE A 189 2.10 -6.03 -27.66
CA ILE A 189 0.92 -6.89 -27.56
C ILE A 189 -0.29 -6.12 -28.08
N GLU A 190 -0.97 -6.68 -29.08
CA GLU A 190 -2.21 -6.10 -29.61
C GLU A 190 -3.26 -5.99 -28.50
N LYS A 191 -3.95 -4.84 -28.46
CA LYS A 191 -4.95 -4.59 -27.42
C LYS A 191 -6.18 -5.44 -27.65
N ASP A 192 -6.62 -6.15 -26.59
CA ASP A 192 -7.86 -6.94 -26.56
C ASP A 192 -8.85 -6.31 -25.57
N GLU A 193 -10.15 -6.29 -25.92
CA GLU A 193 -11.22 -5.72 -25.06
C GLU A 193 -11.34 -6.46 -23.71
N ARG A 194 -10.98 -7.75 -23.67
CA ARG A 194 -11.01 -8.57 -22.45
C ARG A 194 -9.85 -8.30 -21.48
N GLU A 195 -8.90 -7.42 -21.83
CA GLU A 195 -7.89 -6.97 -20.85
C GLU A 195 -8.54 -6.34 -19.63
N SER A 196 -9.69 -5.69 -19.79
CA SER A 196 -10.47 -5.17 -18.67
C SER A 196 -11.07 -6.27 -17.79
N GLU A 197 -11.42 -7.44 -18.36
CA GLU A 197 -11.88 -8.59 -17.59
C GLU A 197 -10.76 -9.20 -16.77
N LEU A 198 -9.54 -9.30 -17.36
CA LEU A 198 -8.34 -9.74 -16.65
C LEU A 198 -8.02 -8.80 -15.47
N ALA A 199 -8.00 -7.49 -15.69
CA ALA A 199 -7.73 -6.50 -14.65
C ALA A 199 -8.78 -6.57 -13.52
N THR A 200 -10.05 -6.70 -13.87
CA THR A 200 -11.15 -6.87 -12.92
C THR A 200 -11.01 -8.17 -12.13
N PHE A 201 -10.74 -9.30 -12.80
CA PHE A 201 -10.55 -10.59 -12.12
C PHE A 201 -9.38 -10.53 -11.13
N VAL A 202 -8.24 -10.03 -11.56
CA VAL A 202 -7.04 -9.92 -10.72
C VAL A 202 -7.27 -9.03 -9.49
N SER A 203 -8.05 -7.98 -9.65
CA SER A 203 -8.45 -7.10 -8.56
C SER A 203 -9.43 -7.80 -7.61
N ALA A 204 -10.48 -8.42 -8.15
CA ALA A 204 -11.50 -9.12 -7.36
C ALA A 204 -10.94 -10.35 -6.62
N HIS A 205 -9.96 -11.03 -7.20
CA HIS A 205 -9.33 -12.20 -6.60
C HIS A 205 -8.61 -11.89 -5.28
N ARG A 206 -8.27 -10.62 -5.02
CA ARG A 206 -7.66 -10.15 -3.78
C ARG A 206 -8.66 -9.70 -2.71
N LEU A 207 -9.98 -9.72 -3.00
CA LEU A 207 -11.00 -9.31 -2.02
C LEU A 207 -10.99 -10.18 -0.78
N ILE A 208 -10.89 -11.50 -0.93
CA ILE A 208 -10.86 -12.46 0.17
C ILE A 208 -9.41 -12.87 0.41
N LYS A 209 -8.89 -12.53 1.58
CA LYS A 209 -7.52 -12.80 1.99
C LYS A 209 -7.38 -14.23 2.51
N ASP A 210 -6.34 -14.91 2.10
CA ASP A 210 -5.95 -16.19 2.66
C ASP A 210 -5.22 -16.02 4.01
N GLU A 211 -4.90 -17.12 4.69
CA GLU A 211 -4.25 -17.11 6.01
C GLU A 211 -2.86 -16.43 5.98
N TYR A 212 -2.11 -16.58 4.88
CA TYR A 212 -0.82 -15.91 4.72
C TYR A 212 -1.00 -14.39 4.63
N GLU A 213 -1.94 -13.93 3.82
CA GLU A 213 -2.24 -12.52 3.64
C GLU A 213 -2.65 -11.85 4.96
N ILE A 214 -3.57 -12.49 5.70
CA ILE A 214 -4.01 -12.00 7.03
C ILE A 214 -2.83 -11.94 8.01
N ALA A 215 -1.95 -12.95 8.00
CA ALA A 215 -0.76 -12.95 8.85
C ALA A 215 0.23 -11.84 8.49
N GLU A 216 0.43 -11.53 7.21
CA GLU A 216 1.27 -10.42 6.77
C GLU A 216 0.67 -9.07 7.14
N MET A 217 -0.65 -8.89 7.00
CA MET A 217 -1.35 -7.68 7.43
C MET A 217 -1.30 -7.50 8.94
N GLN A 218 -1.39 -8.58 9.74
CA GLN A 218 -1.16 -8.49 11.19
C GLN A 218 0.26 -8.00 11.52
N LYS A 219 1.29 -8.46 10.79
CA LYS A 219 2.66 -7.95 10.97
C LYS A 219 2.76 -6.47 10.61
N ALA A 220 2.08 -6.03 9.55
CA ALA A 220 2.02 -4.62 9.17
C ALA A 220 1.38 -3.76 10.27
N CYS A 221 0.26 -4.21 10.85
CA CYS A 221 -0.40 -3.55 11.98
C CYS A 221 0.51 -3.48 13.22
N ASP A 222 1.22 -4.58 13.54
CA ASP A 222 2.13 -4.63 14.68
C ASP A 222 3.35 -3.70 14.50
N ALA A 223 3.91 -3.64 13.30
CA ALA A 223 4.99 -2.71 12.95
C ALA A 223 4.50 -1.25 13.02
N THR A 224 3.30 -0.99 12.50
CA THR A 224 2.65 0.32 12.53
C THR A 224 2.42 0.77 13.98
N ALA A 225 2.00 -0.10 14.88
CA ALA A 225 1.85 0.22 16.31
C ALA A 225 3.18 0.65 16.96
N ARG A 226 4.28 0.01 16.57
CA ARG A 226 5.63 0.46 17.00
C ARG A 226 6.00 1.80 16.39
N GLY A 227 5.58 2.08 15.15
CA GLY A 227 5.71 3.40 14.52
C GLY A 227 4.99 4.49 15.28
N PHE A 228 3.75 4.27 15.70
CA PHE A 228 3.00 5.19 16.56
C PHE A 228 3.68 5.39 17.93
N THR A 229 4.29 4.37 18.48
CA THR A 229 5.09 4.50 19.71
C THR A 229 6.29 5.43 19.51
N ASP A 230 6.97 5.34 18.38
CA ASP A 230 8.10 6.23 18.06
C ASP A 230 7.63 7.66 17.79
N VAL A 231 6.46 7.85 17.17
CA VAL A 231 5.80 9.16 17.02
C VAL A 231 5.58 9.81 18.38
N VAL A 232 4.97 9.10 19.32
CA VAL A 232 4.72 9.65 20.68
C VAL A 232 6.04 10.03 21.36
N ARG A 233 7.06 9.18 21.29
CA ARG A 233 8.39 9.49 21.83
C ARG A 233 9.06 10.70 21.19
N ALA A 234 8.75 10.98 19.93
CA ALA A 234 9.29 12.13 19.19
C ALA A 234 8.58 13.45 19.54
N LEU A 235 7.39 13.46 20.15
CA LEU A 235 6.61 14.68 20.44
C LEU A 235 7.39 15.75 21.19
N PRO A 236 8.17 15.45 22.26
CA PRO A 236 8.91 16.48 22.95
C PRO A 236 9.96 17.21 22.08
N ALA A 237 10.51 16.54 21.09
CA ALA A 237 11.40 17.14 20.08
C ALA A 237 10.58 17.91 19.03
N ALA A 238 9.49 17.33 18.54
CA ALA A 238 8.62 17.90 17.52
C ALA A 238 8.03 19.27 17.95
N ILE A 239 7.59 19.38 19.21
CA ILE A 239 7.05 20.64 19.78
C ILE A 239 8.08 21.77 19.78
N ARG A 240 9.38 21.44 19.90
CA ARG A 240 10.47 22.44 19.93
C ARG A 240 11.10 22.73 18.56
N THR A 241 10.70 21.98 17.56
CA THR A 241 11.30 22.04 16.21
C THR A 241 10.36 22.74 15.25
N TYR A 242 10.87 23.69 14.46
CA TYR A 242 10.16 24.26 13.33
C TYR A 242 9.67 23.14 12.39
N ARG A 243 8.41 23.17 11.97
CA ARG A 243 7.74 22.11 11.23
C ARG A 243 7.73 20.79 11.99
N GLY A 244 7.21 20.83 13.22
CA GLY A 244 7.14 19.65 14.08
C GLY A 244 6.39 18.46 13.47
N GLU A 245 5.42 18.69 12.57
CA GLU A 245 4.74 17.64 11.81
C GLU A 245 5.73 16.78 11.00
N ARG A 246 6.80 17.37 10.44
CA ARG A 246 7.86 16.59 9.75
C ARG A 246 8.74 15.76 10.68
N VAL A 247 8.87 16.15 11.93
CA VAL A 247 9.55 15.33 12.92
C VAL A 247 8.73 14.07 13.21
N VAL A 248 7.41 14.21 13.29
CA VAL A 248 6.47 13.10 13.43
C VAL A 248 6.54 12.16 12.22
N GLU A 249 6.42 12.70 11.02
CA GLU A 249 6.56 11.96 9.76
C GLU A 249 7.88 11.18 9.70
N ALA A 250 9.01 11.85 10.01
CA ALA A 250 10.32 11.24 9.99
C ALA A 250 10.47 10.11 11.03
N ALA A 251 9.87 10.25 12.22
CA ALA A 251 9.89 9.21 13.24
C ALA A 251 9.15 7.95 12.78
N PHE A 252 7.97 8.11 12.18
CA PHE A 252 7.20 6.99 11.64
C PHE A 252 7.92 6.35 10.44
N PHE A 253 8.41 7.15 9.48
CA PHE A 253 9.17 6.67 8.33
C PHE A 253 10.42 5.90 8.73
N GLY A 254 11.13 6.35 9.77
CA GLY A 254 12.27 5.62 10.31
C GLY A 254 11.92 4.19 10.72
N ARG A 255 10.77 4.00 11.40
CA ARG A 255 10.26 2.68 11.77
C ARG A 255 9.87 1.85 10.55
N ALA A 256 9.17 2.45 9.58
CA ALA A 256 8.78 1.77 8.35
C ALA A 256 9.99 1.19 7.60
N ARG A 257 11.10 1.93 7.57
CA ARG A 257 12.34 1.49 6.92
C ARG A 257 13.15 0.46 7.70
N ILE A 258 12.94 0.36 9.00
CA ILE A 258 13.60 -0.65 9.85
C ILE A 258 12.86 -1.98 9.78
N GLU A 259 11.54 -1.97 9.78
CA GLU A 259 10.73 -3.18 9.92
C GLU A 259 10.03 -3.65 8.64
N GLY A 260 9.83 -2.75 7.69
CA GLY A 260 9.11 -3.03 6.44
C GLY A 260 9.89 -2.63 5.19
N ASN A 261 9.20 -2.74 4.07
CA ASN A 261 9.69 -2.29 2.77
C ASN A 261 9.67 -0.77 2.66
N ASP A 262 8.53 -0.14 3.01
CA ASP A 262 8.33 1.31 2.94
C ASP A 262 7.07 1.73 3.74
N LEU A 263 6.62 2.97 3.52
CA LEU A 263 5.26 3.40 3.86
C LEU A 263 4.26 2.77 2.89
N GLY A 264 3.07 2.43 3.36
CA GLY A 264 1.96 2.01 2.50
C GLY A 264 1.39 3.17 1.67
N TYR A 265 1.47 4.37 2.22
CA TYR A 265 1.05 5.65 1.63
C TYR A 265 1.75 6.82 2.34
N ASP A 266 1.67 8.02 1.78
CA ASP A 266 2.29 9.22 2.38
C ASP A 266 1.66 9.50 3.75
N THR A 267 2.48 9.51 4.80
CA THR A 267 2.04 9.79 6.16
C THR A 267 1.35 11.15 6.28
N ILE A 268 0.19 11.18 6.90
CA ILE A 268 -0.49 12.40 7.32
C ILE A 268 -0.10 12.67 8.78
N ALA A 269 0.52 13.83 9.04
CA ALA A 269 0.81 14.31 10.38
C ALA A 269 0.25 15.73 10.51
N ALA A 270 -0.99 15.82 10.98
CA ALA A 270 -1.79 17.05 10.92
C ALA A 270 -2.05 17.62 12.32
N SER A 271 -1.43 18.75 12.65
CA SER A 271 -1.53 19.43 13.93
C SER A 271 -2.62 20.51 13.90
N GLY A 272 -3.42 20.61 14.95
CA GLY A 272 -4.47 21.63 15.09
C GLY A 272 -5.45 21.60 13.91
N SER A 273 -5.67 22.75 13.26
CA SER A 273 -6.63 22.89 12.14
C SER A 273 -6.21 22.17 10.86
N HIS A 274 -4.94 21.78 10.71
CA HIS A 274 -4.52 20.93 9.59
C HIS A 274 -5.23 19.58 9.60
N ALA A 275 -5.61 19.08 10.77
CA ALA A 275 -6.40 17.85 10.91
C ALA A 275 -7.77 17.91 10.23
N CYS A 276 -8.26 19.11 9.90
CA CYS A 276 -9.49 19.30 9.12
C CYS A 276 -9.28 19.19 7.60
N ILE A 277 -8.05 18.93 7.13
CA ILE A 277 -7.69 18.72 5.74
C ILE A 277 -7.38 17.22 5.60
N LEU A 278 -8.24 16.49 4.92
CA LEU A 278 -8.28 15.01 4.94
C LEU A 278 -6.94 14.35 4.55
N HIS A 279 -6.26 14.87 3.51
CA HIS A 279 -4.96 14.38 3.04
C HIS A 279 -3.88 15.44 3.23
N TRP A 280 -3.60 15.82 4.48
CA TRP A 280 -2.53 16.74 4.83
C TRP A 280 -1.16 16.07 4.82
N ILE A 281 -0.65 15.79 3.62
CA ILE A 281 0.67 15.16 3.41
C ILE A 281 1.82 16.19 3.33
N ARG A 282 1.54 17.49 3.42
CA ARG A 282 2.57 18.52 3.41
C ARG A 282 3.41 18.51 4.68
N ASN A 283 2.79 18.18 5.80
CA ASN A 283 3.40 18.03 7.12
C ASN A 283 4.34 19.21 7.46
N ASP A 284 3.93 20.45 7.14
CA ASP A 284 4.78 21.62 7.28
C ASP A 284 4.37 22.57 8.43
N GLY A 285 3.47 22.11 9.31
CA GLY A 285 3.01 22.85 10.48
C GLY A 285 3.86 22.62 11.73
N ASP A 286 3.74 23.57 12.66
CA ASP A 286 4.31 23.48 14.00
C ASP A 286 3.35 22.74 14.94
N LEU A 287 3.86 21.99 15.91
CA LEU A 287 3.07 21.42 16.99
C LEU A 287 2.90 22.42 18.13
N ARG A 288 1.66 22.63 18.58
CA ARG A 288 1.35 23.56 19.69
C ARG A 288 0.69 22.83 20.85
N MET A 289 1.16 23.13 22.05
CA MET A 289 0.56 22.60 23.28
C MET A 289 -0.92 22.98 23.38
N GLY A 290 -1.76 21.98 23.69
CA GLY A 290 -3.20 22.15 23.78
C GLY A 290 -3.97 21.86 22.50
N GLU A 291 -3.29 21.69 21.35
CA GLU A 291 -3.88 21.19 20.12
C GLU A 291 -3.85 19.66 20.03
N LEU A 292 -4.59 19.10 19.07
CA LEU A 292 -4.53 17.69 18.70
C LEU A 292 -3.55 17.50 17.53
N LEU A 293 -2.98 16.31 17.47
CA LEU A 293 -2.22 15.80 16.34
C LEU A 293 -2.95 14.58 15.80
N LEU A 294 -3.45 14.67 14.59
CA LEU A 294 -3.95 13.53 13.81
C LEU A 294 -2.78 12.93 13.04
N VAL A 295 -2.50 11.66 13.29
CA VAL A 295 -1.52 10.88 12.53
C VAL A 295 -2.23 9.73 11.85
N ASP A 296 -2.05 9.65 10.53
CA ASP A 296 -2.59 8.61 9.68
C ASP A 296 -1.44 8.01 8.89
N ALA A 297 -1.12 6.74 9.16
CA ALA A 297 0.08 6.11 8.69
C ALA A 297 0.01 4.58 8.75
N GLY A 298 0.57 3.94 7.72
CA GLY A 298 0.69 2.49 7.61
C GLY A 298 2.05 2.05 7.12
N ILE A 299 2.56 0.92 7.64
CA ILE A 299 3.82 0.31 7.20
C ILE A 299 3.50 -0.78 6.17
N GLU A 300 4.12 -0.69 5.00
CA GLU A 300 4.15 -1.76 4.01
C GLU A 300 5.27 -2.74 4.36
N MET A 301 4.93 -4.02 4.52
CA MET A 301 5.89 -5.08 4.80
C MET A 301 6.67 -5.47 3.53
N GLU A 302 7.72 -6.27 3.69
CA GLU A 302 8.48 -6.84 2.56
C GLU A 302 7.57 -7.65 1.59
N SER A 303 6.45 -8.19 2.08
CA SER A 303 5.42 -8.88 1.31
C SER A 303 4.46 -7.95 0.55
N TYR A 304 4.65 -6.63 0.67
CA TYR A 304 3.81 -5.54 0.14
C TYR A 304 2.42 -5.42 0.77
N TYR A 305 2.07 -6.21 1.78
CA TYR A 305 0.86 -5.96 2.55
C TYR A 305 1.08 -4.78 3.48
N THR A 306 0.09 -3.90 3.56
CA THR A 306 0.15 -2.69 4.37
C THR A 306 -0.89 -2.69 5.49
N ALA A 307 -0.66 -1.87 6.50
CA ALA A 307 -1.66 -1.43 7.46
C ALA A 307 -2.15 -0.03 7.07
N ASP A 308 -3.27 0.36 7.67
CA ASP A 308 -3.85 1.70 7.58
C ASP A 308 -4.46 2.10 8.93
N VAL A 309 -3.78 2.98 9.66
CA VAL A 309 -4.16 3.31 11.03
C VAL A 309 -4.13 4.81 11.26
N THR A 310 -5.26 5.36 11.69
CA THR A 310 -5.31 6.75 12.17
C THR A 310 -5.51 6.82 13.67
N ARG A 311 -4.73 7.67 14.33
CA ARG A 311 -4.97 8.11 15.72
C ARG A 311 -4.88 9.62 15.81
N THR A 312 -5.81 10.19 16.56
CA THR A 312 -5.78 11.61 16.95
C THR A 312 -5.43 11.70 18.43
N ILE A 313 -4.29 12.30 18.76
CA ILE A 313 -3.72 12.36 20.10
C ILE A 313 -3.51 13.79 20.57
N PRO A 314 -3.64 14.07 21.89
CA PRO A 314 -3.41 15.44 22.43
C PRO A 314 -1.90 15.72 22.54
N ILE A 315 -1.42 16.78 21.91
CA ILE A 315 0.02 17.15 21.86
C ILE A 315 0.61 17.34 23.27
N ASN A 316 -0.18 17.81 24.21
CA ASN A 316 0.21 17.99 25.62
C ASN A 316 -0.07 16.78 26.52
N GLY A 317 -0.47 15.63 25.95
CA GLY A 317 -0.78 14.42 26.68
C GLY A 317 -2.17 14.38 27.37
N LYS A 318 -3.02 15.42 27.20
CA LYS A 318 -4.34 15.53 27.80
C LYS A 318 -5.35 16.14 26.86
N PHE A 319 -6.49 15.49 26.68
CA PHE A 319 -7.61 16.03 25.94
C PHE A 319 -8.30 17.16 26.75
N SER A 320 -8.61 18.27 26.08
CA SER A 320 -9.54 19.25 26.65
C SER A 320 -10.97 18.69 26.68
N PRO A 321 -11.91 19.27 27.48
CA PRO A 321 -13.29 18.82 27.49
C PRO A 321 -13.96 18.83 26.11
N ALA A 322 -13.72 19.85 25.29
CA ALA A 322 -14.26 19.96 23.94
C ALA A 322 -13.67 18.89 23.00
N GLN A 323 -12.34 18.70 23.02
CA GLN A 323 -11.66 17.66 22.24
C GLN A 323 -12.17 16.27 22.63
N ARG A 324 -12.28 15.99 23.94
CA ARG A 324 -12.73 14.71 24.44
C ARG A 324 -14.17 14.40 24.03
N SER A 325 -15.07 15.41 24.07
CA SER A 325 -16.47 15.19 23.68
C SER A 325 -16.62 14.78 22.20
N LEU A 326 -15.90 15.49 21.31
CA LEU A 326 -15.87 15.14 19.88
C LEU A 326 -15.18 13.80 19.64
N TYR A 327 -14.07 13.53 20.36
CA TYR A 327 -13.35 12.27 20.24
C TYR A 327 -14.23 11.08 20.60
N MET A 328 -14.98 11.17 21.70
CA MET A 328 -15.91 10.14 22.12
C MET A 328 -17.01 9.90 21.10
N LEU A 329 -17.52 10.95 20.43
CA LEU A 329 -18.51 10.80 19.37
C LEU A 329 -17.93 10.02 18.17
N VAL A 330 -16.70 10.31 17.74
CA VAL A 330 -16.02 9.57 16.66
C VAL A 330 -15.73 8.12 17.08
N LEU A 331 -15.33 7.90 18.35
CA LEU A 331 -15.07 6.56 18.87
C LEU A 331 -16.35 5.69 18.92
N GLU A 332 -17.48 6.27 19.32
CA GLU A 332 -18.77 5.56 19.27
C GLU A 332 -19.22 5.28 17.83
N ALA A 333 -18.92 6.20 16.88
CA ALA A 333 -19.17 5.96 15.46
C ALA A 333 -18.31 4.80 14.93
N GLN A 334 -17.04 4.71 15.32
CA GLN A 334 -16.16 3.59 14.96
C GLN A 334 -16.69 2.26 15.52
N LYS A 335 -17.11 2.26 16.79
CA LYS A 335 -17.70 1.08 17.43
C LYS A 335 -18.94 0.60 16.67
N ALA A 336 -19.84 1.51 16.27
CA ALA A 336 -21.00 1.17 15.47
C ALA A 336 -20.60 0.57 14.10
N GLY A 337 -19.52 1.08 13.50
CA GLY A 337 -18.94 0.51 12.30
C GLY A 337 -18.48 -0.94 12.51
N PHE A 338 -17.70 -1.21 13.56
CA PHE A 338 -17.25 -2.58 13.89
C PHE A 338 -18.42 -3.54 14.13
N GLU A 339 -19.46 -3.10 14.83
CA GLU A 339 -20.66 -3.91 15.10
C GLU A 339 -21.43 -4.25 13.82
N ALA A 340 -21.32 -3.41 12.79
CA ALA A 340 -21.92 -3.64 11.47
C ALA A 340 -21.09 -4.60 10.60
N VAL A 341 -19.78 -4.77 10.84
CA VAL A 341 -18.93 -5.67 10.06
C VAL A 341 -19.25 -7.13 10.39
N LYS A 342 -20.03 -7.78 9.53
CA LYS A 342 -20.43 -9.20 9.64
C LYS A 342 -20.56 -9.82 8.26
N PRO A 343 -20.32 -11.13 8.10
CA PRO A 343 -20.56 -11.79 6.82
C PRO A 343 -22.03 -11.69 6.38
N GLY A 344 -22.26 -11.46 5.11
CA GLY A 344 -23.60 -11.32 4.51
C GLY A 344 -24.27 -9.95 4.64
N VAL A 345 -23.66 -9.02 5.37
CA VAL A 345 -24.10 -7.62 5.48
C VAL A 345 -23.67 -6.84 4.22
N ASP A 346 -24.49 -5.89 3.80
CA ASP A 346 -24.12 -5.02 2.68
C ASP A 346 -22.91 -4.14 3.08
N TRP A 347 -21.93 -4.01 2.20
CA TRP A 347 -20.77 -3.14 2.39
C TRP A 347 -21.14 -1.74 2.91
N ALA A 348 -22.17 -1.14 2.30
CA ALA A 348 -22.63 0.21 2.65
C ALA A 348 -23.16 0.34 4.09
N ASP A 349 -23.53 -0.77 4.76
CA ASP A 349 -24.06 -0.72 6.13
C ASP A 349 -23.01 -0.32 7.15
N VAL A 350 -21.74 -0.64 6.92
CA VAL A 350 -20.63 -0.19 7.78
C VAL A 350 -20.58 1.34 7.82
N ASN A 351 -20.60 1.96 6.63
CA ASN A 351 -20.65 3.41 6.51
C ASN A 351 -21.94 3.99 7.13
N ARG A 352 -23.10 3.41 6.83
CA ARG A 352 -24.38 3.88 7.38
C ARG A 352 -24.45 3.84 8.89
N ALA A 353 -23.89 2.80 9.52
CA ALA A 353 -23.85 2.66 10.98
C ALA A 353 -23.05 3.79 11.63
N SER A 354 -21.83 4.02 11.16
CA SER A 354 -20.97 5.09 11.67
C SER A 354 -21.55 6.49 11.42
N GLN A 355 -22.01 6.75 10.20
CA GLN A 355 -22.59 8.05 9.82
C GLN A 355 -23.85 8.38 10.63
N ARG A 356 -24.66 7.39 11.00
CA ARG A 356 -25.85 7.60 11.84
C ARG A 356 -25.47 8.12 13.23
N VAL A 357 -24.40 7.58 13.84
CA VAL A 357 -23.91 8.05 15.14
C VAL A 357 -23.39 9.48 15.04
N LEU A 358 -22.59 9.79 13.99
CA LEU A 358 -22.10 11.16 13.77
C LEU A 358 -23.24 12.15 13.53
N ALA A 359 -24.22 11.80 12.69
CA ALA A 359 -25.38 12.65 12.42
C ALA A 359 -26.20 12.91 13.70
N GLN A 360 -26.41 11.89 14.54
CA GLN A 360 -27.12 12.06 15.80
C GLN A 360 -26.34 12.97 16.76
N GLY A 361 -25.04 12.77 16.93
CA GLY A 361 -24.21 13.64 17.76
C GLY A 361 -24.21 15.09 17.30
N LEU A 362 -24.15 15.34 15.98
CA LEU A 362 -24.25 16.68 15.41
C LEU A 362 -25.65 17.33 15.64
N ALA A 363 -26.71 16.54 15.56
CA ALA A 363 -28.06 16.99 15.89
C ALA A 363 -28.18 17.34 17.38
N ASP A 364 -27.66 16.49 18.28
CA ASP A 364 -27.67 16.73 19.73
C ASP A 364 -26.85 17.96 20.13
N MET A 365 -25.80 18.28 19.38
CA MET A 365 -25.02 19.52 19.53
C MET A 365 -25.76 20.76 18.95
N GLY A 366 -26.89 20.58 18.29
CA GLY A 366 -27.71 21.66 17.74
C GLY A 366 -27.16 22.34 16.49
N VAL A 367 -26.18 21.71 15.82
CA VAL A 367 -25.55 22.27 14.59
C VAL A 367 -26.25 21.84 13.30
N LEU A 368 -27.10 20.81 13.36
CA LEU A 368 -27.97 20.44 12.25
C LEU A 368 -29.30 21.21 12.32
N THR A 369 -29.79 21.70 11.18
CA THR A 369 -31.08 22.41 11.06
C THR A 369 -32.26 21.45 10.87
N ILE A 370 -32.00 20.16 10.69
CA ILE A 370 -32.94 19.07 10.52
C ILE A 370 -32.57 17.92 11.44
N SER A 371 -33.47 16.94 11.61
CA SER A 371 -33.16 15.75 12.40
C SER A 371 -32.01 14.93 11.80
N ALA A 372 -31.35 14.13 12.63
CA ALA A 372 -30.32 13.17 12.17
C ALA A 372 -30.86 12.22 11.10
N GLU A 373 -32.10 11.71 11.31
CA GLU A 373 -32.75 10.81 10.37
C GLU A 373 -32.99 11.47 9.00
N GLU A 374 -33.45 12.71 8.98
CA GLU A 374 -33.61 13.46 7.72
C GLU A 374 -32.26 13.75 7.08
N SER A 375 -31.24 14.11 7.87
CA SER A 375 -29.87 14.34 7.37
C SER A 375 -29.24 13.11 6.73
N MET A 376 -29.63 11.90 7.16
CA MET A 376 -29.15 10.64 6.56
C MET A 376 -29.76 10.31 5.19
N LYS A 377 -30.84 10.99 4.79
CA LYS A 377 -31.43 10.79 3.48
C LYS A 377 -30.54 11.40 2.40
N ALA A 378 -30.49 10.74 1.21
CA ALA A 378 -29.62 11.13 0.10
C ALA A 378 -29.88 12.56 -0.41
N GLU A 379 -31.12 13.04 -0.33
CA GLU A 379 -31.51 14.39 -0.76
C GLU A 379 -31.00 15.51 0.16
N PHE A 380 -30.62 15.20 1.42
CA PHE A 380 -30.15 16.22 2.38
C PHE A 380 -28.65 16.10 2.66
N GLY A 381 -28.22 15.05 3.32
CA GLY A 381 -26.79 14.78 3.59
C GLY A 381 -26.07 15.86 4.41
N LEU A 382 -26.79 16.67 5.23
CA LEU A 382 -26.23 17.88 5.88
C LEU A 382 -25.09 17.57 6.86
N HIS A 383 -25.14 16.41 7.57
CA HIS A 383 -24.08 15.95 8.47
C HIS A 383 -22.75 15.81 7.75
N ARG A 384 -22.75 15.53 6.43
CA ARG A 384 -21.54 15.36 5.61
C ARG A 384 -20.69 16.61 5.48
N ARG A 385 -21.18 17.79 5.89
CA ARG A 385 -20.36 18.99 5.98
C ARG A 385 -19.11 18.76 6.85
N TRP A 386 -19.22 17.93 7.87
CA TRP A 386 -18.16 17.66 8.83
C TRP A 386 -17.61 16.22 8.75
N THR A 387 -18.14 15.38 7.88
CA THR A 387 -17.72 13.98 7.69
C THR A 387 -17.88 13.59 6.21
N LEU A 388 -16.98 14.10 5.34
CA LEU A 388 -17.13 14.01 3.87
C LEU A 388 -16.80 12.65 3.28
N HIS A 389 -15.83 11.93 3.87
CA HIS A 389 -15.35 10.65 3.29
C HIS A 389 -16.18 9.45 3.72
N GLY A 390 -16.04 8.35 3.00
CA GLY A 390 -16.53 7.05 3.45
C GLY A 390 -15.75 6.55 4.66
N VAL A 391 -16.36 5.71 5.48
CA VAL A 391 -15.69 5.20 6.68
C VAL A 391 -14.98 3.87 6.45
N SER A 392 -14.86 3.42 5.21
CA SER A 392 -14.29 2.09 4.94
C SER A 392 -13.85 1.93 3.49
N HIS A 393 -12.73 1.26 3.28
CA HIS A 393 -12.26 0.71 2.02
C HIS A 393 -11.60 -0.65 2.22
N MET A 394 -11.44 -1.45 1.15
CA MET A 394 -10.64 -2.66 1.20
C MET A 394 -9.18 -2.32 1.39
N LEU A 395 -8.48 -3.16 2.15
CA LEU A 395 -7.07 -3.06 2.45
C LEU A 395 -6.36 -4.37 2.10
N GLY A 396 -5.10 -4.29 1.66
CA GLY A 396 -4.31 -5.46 1.31
C GLY A 396 -2.90 -5.12 0.90
N MET A 397 -2.49 -5.51 -0.32
CA MET A 397 -1.23 -5.06 -0.91
C MET A 397 -1.27 -3.58 -1.31
N ASP A 398 -2.43 -3.08 -1.67
CA ASP A 398 -2.66 -1.67 -1.90
C ASP A 398 -3.46 -1.10 -0.73
N VAL A 399 -3.18 0.15 -0.32
CA VAL A 399 -3.94 0.81 0.74
C VAL A 399 -5.42 0.91 0.38
N HIS A 400 -5.75 1.31 -0.85
CA HIS A 400 -7.09 1.20 -1.42
C HIS A 400 -7.13 -0.03 -2.33
N ASP A 401 -7.18 -1.23 -1.72
CA ASP A 401 -7.08 -2.50 -2.44
C ASP A 401 -8.34 -2.79 -3.26
N CYS A 402 -8.19 -3.66 -4.25
CA CYS A 402 -9.29 -4.18 -5.08
C CYS A 402 -10.10 -3.11 -5.84
N ALA A 403 -9.49 -1.96 -6.16
CA ALA A 403 -10.18 -0.81 -6.76
C ALA A 403 -10.80 -1.07 -8.15
N GLN A 404 -10.35 -2.11 -8.86
CA GLN A 404 -10.90 -2.50 -10.17
C GLN A 404 -11.87 -3.70 -10.08
N ALA A 405 -12.16 -4.20 -8.88
CA ALA A 405 -13.19 -5.21 -8.68
C ALA A 405 -14.57 -4.67 -9.10
N ARG A 406 -15.46 -5.57 -9.50
CA ARG A 406 -16.82 -5.17 -9.88
C ARG A 406 -17.55 -4.56 -8.69
N LYS A 407 -18.40 -3.58 -8.95
CA LYS A 407 -19.16 -2.91 -7.90
C LYS A 407 -20.03 -3.86 -7.08
N ASP A 408 -20.64 -4.85 -7.75
CA ASP A 408 -21.49 -5.87 -7.11
C ASP A 408 -20.71 -6.86 -6.24
N GLN A 409 -19.38 -6.89 -6.36
CA GLN A 409 -18.48 -7.66 -5.50
C GLN A 409 -17.80 -6.82 -4.40
N TYR A 410 -17.84 -5.50 -4.51
CA TYR A 410 -17.19 -4.58 -3.58
C TYR A 410 -18.24 -3.61 -2.98
N VAL A 411 -18.37 -2.39 -3.50
CA VAL A 411 -19.14 -1.29 -2.88
C VAL A 411 -20.66 -1.51 -2.87
N GLU A 412 -21.18 -2.33 -3.75
CA GLU A 412 -22.58 -2.77 -3.83
C GLU A 412 -22.74 -4.24 -3.42
N GLY A 413 -21.64 -4.87 -2.98
CA GLY A 413 -21.57 -6.26 -2.58
C GLY A 413 -21.85 -6.48 -1.09
N LYS A 414 -21.70 -7.73 -0.69
CA LYS A 414 -21.79 -8.16 0.70
C LYS A 414 -20.43 -8.47 1.26
N LEU A 415 -20.26 -8.25 2.55
CA LEU A 415 -19.08 -8.68 3.27
C LEU A 415 -19.00 -10.20 3.34
N GLU A 416 -17.82 -10.75 3.09
CA GLU A 416 -17.51 -12.17 3.16
C GLU A 416 -16.36 -12.43 4.13
N VAL A 417 -16.33 -13.61 4.73
CA VAL A 417 -15.24 -14.04 5.63
C VAL A 417 -13.89 -13.95 4.89
N GLY A 418 -12.90 -13.38 5.54
CA GLY A 418 -11.57 -13.15 4.96
C GLY A 418 -11.39 -11.80 4.25
N MET A 419 -12.47 -11.03 4.03
CA MET A 419 -12.30 -9.65 3.58
C MET A 419 -11.62 -8.82 4.66
N VAL A 420 -10.68 -7.95 4.28
CA VAL A 420 -10.01 -7.00 5.18
C VAL A 420 -10.31 -5.59 4.71
N LEU A 421 -10.75 -4.76 5.67
CA LEU A 421 -11.21 -3.40 5.41
C LEU A 421 -10.86 -2.47 6.56
N THR A 422 -10.85 -1.15 6.30
CA THR A 422 -10.72 -0.12 7.33
C THR A 422 -12.06 0.21 7.96
N VAL A 423 -12.05 0.73 9.20
CA VAL A 423 -13.19 1.41 9.83
C VAL A 423 -12.68 2.72 10.41
N GLU A 424 -12.95 3.84 9.71
CA GLU A 424 -12.25 5.12 9.86
C GLU A 424 -13.18 6.35 9.94
N PRO A 425 -14.21 6.38 10.80
CA PRO A 425 -15.02 7.59 10.93
C PRO A 425 -14.18 8.79 11.35
N GLY A 426 -14.55 9.96 10.82
CA GLY A 426 -13.90 11.22 11.15
C GLY A 426 -14.88 12.37 11.26
N LEU A 427 -14.51 13.38 12.02
CA LEU A 427 -15.25 14.63 12.22
C LEU A 427 -14.30 15.81 12.14
N TYR A 428 -14.60 16.78 11.28
CA TYR A 428 -13.69 17.86 10.90
C TYR A 428 -14.39 19.21 10.96
N ILE A 429 -14.10 19.98 12.01
CA ILE A 429 -14.69 21.31 12.24
C ILE A 429 -13.67 22.36 11.84
N GLN A 430 -13.89 23.01 10.71
CA GLN A 430 -12.98 24.05 10.21
C GLN A 430 -12.80 25.19 11.22
N ALA A 431 -11.63 25.83 11.20
CA ALA A 431 -11.29 26.90 12.14
C ALA A 431 -12.21 28.14 12.02
N ASP A 432 -12.83 28.33 10.87
CA ASP A 432 -13.75 29.41 10.53
C ASP A 432 -15.23 28.99 10.50
N ASP A 433 -15.56 27.78 11.00
CA ASP A 433 -16.93 27.28 11.03
C ASP A 433 -17.74 27.92 12.16
N GLU A 434 -18.57 28.91 11.82
CA GLU A 434 -19.39 29.67 12.79
C GLU A 434 -20.61 28.89 13.32
N LEU A 435 -20.94 27.72 12.77
CA LEU A 435 -22.01 26.86 13.30
C LEU A 435 -21.61 26.20 14.62
N PHE A 436 -20.31 26.11 14.90
CA PHE A 436 -19.77 25.60 16.15
C PHE A 436 -19.31 26.72 17.08
N ALA A 437 -19.42 26.49 18.39
CA ALA A 437 -18.82 27.36 19.39
C ALA A 437 -17.27 27.39 19.22
N PRO A 438 -16.61 28.51 19.61
CA PRO A 438 -15.17 28.71 19.33
C PRO A 438 -14.26 27.58 19.83
N GLU A 439 -14.60 26.94 20.95
CA GLU A 439 -13.80 25.86 21.57
C GLU A 439 -13.76 24.58 20.74
N PHE A 440 -14.66 24.38 19.74
CA PHE A 440 -14.68 23.26 18.85
C PHE A 440 -14.02 23.53 17.50
N ARG A 441 -13.80 24.80 17.16
CA ARG A 441 -13.28 25.21 15.84
C ARG A 441 -11.82 24.78 15.67
N GLY A 442 -11.47 24.30 14.49
CA GLY A 442 -10.13 23.80 14.17
C GLY A 442 -9.83 22.41 14.74
N ILE A 443 -10.84 21.68 15.23
CA ILE A 443 -10.68 20.30 15.69
C ILE A 443 -11.04 19.35 14.57
N GLY A 444 -10.06 18.54 14.13
CA GLY A 444 -10.24 17.39 13.25
C GLY A 444 -9.87 16.11 14.00
N ILE A 445 -10.73 15.10 13.90
CA ILE A 445 -10.54 13.78 14.55
C ILE A 445 -10.88 12.70 13.55
N ARG A 446 -9.98 11.73 13.37
CA ARG A 446 -10.20 10.43 12.72
C ARG A 446 -9.65 9.36 13.65
N ILE A 447 -10.38 8.25 13.73
CA ILE A 447 -9.97 7.04 14.47
C ILE A 447 -10.19 5.89 13.50
N GLU A 448 -9.12 5.18 13.17
CA GLU A 448 -9.13 4.15 12.14
C GLU A 448 -8.42 2.90 12.59
N ASP A 449 -9.01 1.78 12.25
CA ASP A 449 -8.43 0.47 12.46
C ASP A 449 -8.73 -0.48 11.29
N ASP A 450 -7.81 -1.41 11.07
CA ASP A 450 -7.91 -2.51 10.13
C ASP A 450 -8.66 -3.68 10.76
N VAL A 451 -9.65 -4.21 10.06
CA VAL A 451 -10.43 -5.35 10.53
C VAL A 451 -10.51 -6.45 9.47
N VAL A 452 -10.46 -7.70 9.90
CA VAL A 452 -10.78 -8.86 9.08
C VAL A 452 -12.17 -9.38 9.42
N VAL A 453 -12.99 -9.66 8.40
CA VAL A 453 -14.31 -10.27 8.57
C VAL A 453 -14.15 -11.73 8.99
N THR A 454 -14.79 -12.11 10.11
CA THR A 454 -14.79 -13.48 10.65
C THR A 454 -16.17 -14.12 10.49
N GLU A 455 -16.30 -15.39 10.84
CA GLU A 455 -17.59 -16.12 10.78
C GLU A 455 -18.74 -15.44 11.55
N THR A 456 -18.42 -14.66 12.61
CA THR A 456 -19.44 -14.10 13.51
C THR A 456 -19.41 -12.58 13.63
N GLY A 457 -18.46 -11.92 12.99
CA GLY A 457 -18.25 -10.45 13.10
C GLY A 457 -16.94 -10.04 12.47
N CYS A 458 -16.12 -9.28 13.19
CA CYS A 458 -14.78 -8.93 12.77
C CYS A 458 -13.74 -9.07 13.90
N GLN A 459 -12.49 -9.24 13.47
CA GLN A 459 -11.31 -9.14 14.35
C GLN A 459 -10.55 -7.87 13.98
N ILE A 460 -10.19 -7.08 14.98
CA ILE A 460 -9.38 -5.87 14.77
C ILE A 460 -7.91 -6.27 14.78
N LEU A 461 -7.23 -6.06 13.63
CA LEU A 461 -5.81 -6.38 13.45
C LEU A 461 -4.91 -5.32 14.11
N SER A 462 -5.29 -4.05 14.07
CA SER A 462 -4.54 -2.89 14.58
C SER A 462 -4.77 -2.61 16.08
N ASN A 463 -5.29 -3.56 16.84
CA ASN A 463 -5.70 -3.39 18.24
C ASN A 463 -4.57 -2.99 19.21
N ALA A 464 -3.31 -3.06 18.80
CA ALA A 464 -2.15 -2.72 19.63
C ALA A 464 -2.02 -1.21 19.91
N VAL A 465 -2.61 -0.33 19.07
CA VAL A 465 -2.62 1.12 19.28
C VAL A 465 -3.87 1.52 20.06
N PRO A 466 -3.77 2.15 21.26
CA PRO A 466 -4.92 2.48 22.06
C PRO A 466 -5.88 3.44 21.36
N ARG A 467 -7.19 3.26 21.62
CA ARG A 467 -8.27 4.07 21.03
C ARG A 467 -9.02 4.92 22.06
N HIS A 468 -9.24 4.37 23.27
CA HIS A 468 -9.97 5.11 24.28
C HIS A 468 -9.12 6.28 24.81
N PRO A 469 -9.68 7.49 24.98
CA PRO A 469 -8.92 8.67 25.42
C PRO A 469 -8.11 8.45 26.70
N ASP A 470 -8.68 7.75 27.71
CA ASP A 470 -7.95 7.47 28.96
C ASP A 470 -6.73 6.57 28.76
N ASP A 471 -6.83 5.63 27.83
CA ASP A 471 -5.73 4.70 27.53
C ASP A 471 -4.66 5.39 26.66
N ILE A 472 -5.07 6.28 25.74
CA ILE A 472 -4.14 7.15 24.99
C ILE A 472 -3.34 8.02 25.96
N GLU A 473 -4.00 8.71 26.90
CA GLU A 473 -3.33 9.56 27.87
C GLU A 473 -2.34 8.78 28.76
N LYS A 474 -2.72 7.59 29.23
CA LYS A 474 -1.84 6.69 30.00
C LYS A 474 -0.66 6.20 29.16
N TRP A 475 -0.93 5.77 27.92
CA TRP A 475 0.08 5.32 26.98
C TRP A 475 1.11 6.41 26.67
N MET A 476 0.64 7.62 26.36
CA MET A 476 1.52 8.77 26.13
C MET A 476 2.36 9.10 27.36
N ALA A 477 1.73 9.14 28.57
CA ALA A 477 2.45 9.39 29.81
C ALA A 477 3.55 8.35 30.08
N SER A 478 3.33 7.09 29.71
CA SER A 478 4.33 6.02 29.89
C SER A 478 5.55 6.14 28.96
N LEU A 479 5.42 6.91 27.86
CA LEU A 479 6.45 7.04 26.84
C LEU A 479 7.24 8.36 26.92
N ILE A 480 6.64 9.42 27.44
CA ILE A 480 7.17 10.78 27.46
C ILE A 480 7.50 11.24 28.88
N GLY A 481 6.95 10.56 29.91
CA GLY A 481 6.98 10.90 31.35
C GLY A 481 8.32 10.93 32.03
#